data_069ebe115cfc06e959c694bb8ffc13fa
#
_entry.id   069ebe115cfc06e959c694bb8ffc13fa
#
_cell.length_a   1.000
_cell.length_b   1.000
_cell.length_c   1.000
_cell.angle_alpha   90.00
_cell.angle_beta   90.00
_cell.angle_gamma   90.00
#
_symmetry.space_group_name_H-M   'P 1'
#
loop_
_entity.id
_entity.type
_entity.pdbx_description
1 polymer ?
#
loop_
_entity_poly.entity_id
_entity_poly.type
_entity_poly.pdbx_seq_one_letter_code
_entity_poly.pdbx_strand_id
1 'polypeptide(L)'
;VDVSIDQGGCFETSKPTTHDDPIFVEDDIVHYCVTNMPGAVPLTATEALNSVTLPYIKELAQKGVQSTLETNKHIRNGLNIKGGEIIHPSVKEALEKE
;
A
#
# COMPACT_ATOMS: atom_id res chain seq x y z
N VAL A 1 0.47 -17.54 -7.74
CA VAL A 1 0.51 -16.06 -7.69
C VAL A 1 0.66 -15.62 -6.25
N ASP A 2 1.69 -14.85 -5.95
CA ASP A 2 1.93 -14.29 -4.62
C ASP A 2 1.74 -12.77 -4.63
N VAL A 3 0.57 -12.32 -4.16
CA VAL A 3 0.21 -10.88 -4.11
C VAL A 3 0.99 -10.12 -3.04
N SER A 4 1.43 -10.83 -1.99
CA SER A 4 2.15 -10.25 -0.85
C SER A 4 3.68 -10.26 -1.02
N ILE A 5 4.17 -10.43 -2.24
CA ILE A 5 5.61 -10.60 -2.50
C ILE A 5 6.45 -9.39 -2.07
N ASP A 6 5.92 -8.18 -2.16
CA ASP A 6 6.54 -6.94 -1.72
C ASP A 6 6.75 -6.87 -0.19
N GLN A 7 6.02 -7.68 0.57
CA GLN A 7 6.15 -7.86 2.02
C GLN A 7 6.88 -9.15 2.41
N GLY A 8 7.57 -9.79 1.48
CA GLY A 8 8.33 -11.02 1.69
C GLY A 8 7.68 -12.29 1.15
N GLY A 9 6.44 -12.21 0.70
CA GLY A 9 5.70 -13.33 0.11
C GLY A 9 5.05 -14.27 1.12
N CYS A 10 4.16 -15.16 0.61
CA CYS A 10 3.38 -16.11 1.40
C CYS A 10 3.92 -17.54 1.33
N PHE A 11 4.83 -17.85 0.41
CA PHE A 11 5.35 -19.19 0.19
C PHE A 11 6.84 -19.27 0.50
N GLU A 12 7.32 -20.43 0.92
CA GLU A 12 8.73 -20.69 1.16
C GLU A 12 9.58 -20.48 -0.09
N THR A 13 9.01 -20.73 -1.27
CA THR A 13 9.65 -20.60 -2.59
C THR A 13 9.47 -19.22 -3.22
N SER A 14 8.81 -18.27 -2.56
CA SER A 14 8.55 -16.94 -3.11
C SER A 14 9.85 -16.17 -3.36
N LYS A 15 10.00 -15.67 -4.59
CA LYS A 15 11.10 -14.79 -5.04
C LYS A 15 10.49 -13.63 -5.83
N PRO A 16 10.86 -12.37 -5.58
CA PRO A 16 10.33 -11.25 -6.35
C PRO A 16 10.74 -11.36 -7.82
N THR A 17 9.78 -11.11 -8.71
CA THR A 17 9.98 -11.04 -10.15
C THR A 17 9.60 -9.65 -10.69
N THR A 18 9.88 -9.41 -11.96
CA THR A 18 9.61 -8.13 -12.63
C THR A 18 8.57 -8.31 -13.75
N HIS A 19 8.05 -7.21 -14.28
CA HIS A 19 7.15 -7.27 -15.44
C HIS A 19 7.83 -7.81 -16.70
N ASP A 20 9.16 -7.62 -16.83
CA ASP A 20 9.93 -8.11 -17.99
C ASP A 20 10.22 -9.60 -17.89
N ASP A 21 10.37 -10.15 -16.67
CA ASP A 21 10.57 -11.57 -16.39
C ASP A 21 9.64 -12.01 -15.24
N PRO A 22 8.34 -12.20 -15.52
CA PRO A 22 7.31 -12.23 -14.48
C PRO A 22 7.15 -13.57 -13.77
N ILE A 23 7.67 -14.66 -14.34
CA ILE A 23 7.46 -16.01 -13.82
C ILE A 23 8.78 -16.77 -13.62
N PHE A 24 8.76 -17.71 -12.71
CA PHE A 24 9.77 -18.76 -12.59
C PHE A 24 9.10 -20.10 -12.24
N VAL A 25 9.84 -21.19 -12.38
CA VAL A 25 9.37 -22.54 -12.05
C VAL A 25 10.19 -23.07 -10.87
N GLU A 26 9.51 -23.54 -9.85
CA GLU A 26 10.09 -24.24 -8.71
C GLU A 26 9.24 -25.46 -8.40
N ASP A 27 9.83 -26.64 -8.27
CA ASP A 27 9.13 -27.93 -8.07
C ASP A 27 8.01 -28.21 -9.09
N ASP A 28 8.26 -27.92 -10.37
CA ASP A 28 7.30 -28.03 -11.48
C ASP A 28 6.06 -27.11 -11.34
N ILE A 29 6.09 -26.14 -10.43
CA ILE A 29 5.02 -25.17 -10.22
C ILE A 29 5.43 -23.78 -10.76
N VAL A 30 4.58 -23.23 -11.63
CA VAL A 30 4.79 -21.86 -12.13
C VAL A 30 4.44 -20.85 -11.04
N HIS A 31 5.42 -20.01 -10.70
CA HIS A 31 5.27 -18.90 -9.77
C HIS A 31 5.17 -17.57 -10.52
N TYR A 32 4.24 -16.72 -10.10
CA TYR A 32 4.11 -15.32 -10.54
C TYR A 32 4.20 -14.43 -9.30
N CYS A 33 5.29 -13.70 -9.19
CA CYS A 33 5.65 -12.92 -7.99
C CYS A 33 6.10 -11.50 -8.34
N VAL A 34 5.42 -10.85 -9.27
CA VAL A 34 5.72 -9.45 -9.64
C VAL A 34 5.34 -8.50 -8.51
N THR A 35 6.29 -7.70 -8.05
CA THR A 35 6.13 -6.80 -6.90
C THR A 35 5.13 -5.66 -7.13
N ASN A 36 4.83 -5.33 -8.37
CA ASN A 36 3.85 -4.29 -8.71
C ASN A 36 2.84 -4.83 -9.74
N MET A 37 2.04 -5.82 -9.35
CA MET A 37 1.01 -6.40 -10.20
C MET A 37 0.03 -5.38 -10.79
N PRO A 38 -0.45 -4.36 -10.02
CA PRO A 38 -1.33 -3.31 -10.56
C PRO A 38 -0.71 -2.53 -11.73
N GLY A 39 0.62 -2.44 -11.81
CA GLY A 39 1.34 -1.80 -12.91
C GLY A 39 1.15 -2.48 -14.26
N ALA A 40 0.74 -3.75 -14.30
CA ALA A 40 0.40 -4.46 -15.55
C ALA A 40 -0.98 -4.05 -16.11
N VAL A 41 -1.85 -3.47 -15.29
CA VAL A 41 -3.20 -3.02 -15.64
C VAL A 41 -3.48 -1.60 -15.12
N PRO A 42 -2.67 -0.61 -15.55
CA PRO A 42 -2.62 0.70 -14.88
C PRO A 42 -3.94 1.48 -14.94
N LEU A 43 -4.70 1.37 -16.02
CA LEU A 43 -6.01 2.03 -16.14
C LEU A 43 -6.99 1.50 -15.08
N THR A 44 -7.19 0.18 -15.06
CA THR A 44 -8.11 -0.48 -14.12
C THR A 44 -7.67 -0.26 -12.67
N ALA A 45 -6.36 -0.38 -12.39
CA ALA A 45 -5.83 -0.17 -11.04
C ALA A 45 -6.03 1.28 -10.57
N THR A 46 -5.83 2.26 -11.44
CA THR A 46 -6.04 3.69 -11.13
C THR A 46 -7.50 3.99 -10.87
N GLU A 47 -8.41 3.48 -11.69
CA GLU A 47 -9.85 3.67 -11.50
C GLU A 47 -10.34 3.05 -10.20
N ALA A 48 -9.90 1.82 -9.89
CA ALA A 48 -10.23 1.14 -8.65
C ALA A 48 -9.72 1.90 -7.42
N LEU A 49 -8.45 2.31 -7.42
CA LEU A 49 -7.86 3.08 -6.31
C LEU A 49 -8.56 4.43 -6.15
N ASN A 50 -8.78 5.15 -7.24
CA ASN A 50 -9.45 6.45 -7.21
C ASN A 50 -10.88 6.36 -6.66
N SER A 51 -11.62 5.32 -7.03
CA SER A 51 -13.00 5.13 -6.56
C SER A 51 -13.11 5.02 -5.04
N VAL A 52 -12.13 4.40 -4.38
CA VAL A 52 -12.13 4.20 -2.93
C VAL A 52 -11.43 5.34 -2.16
N THR A 53 -10.51 6.07 -2.77
CA THR A 53 -9.79 7.17 -2.12
C THR A 53 -10.46 8.52 -2.26
N LEU A 54 -11.15 8.78 -3.37
CA LEU A 54 -11.80 10.06 -3.68
C LEU A 54 -12.78 10.53 -2.60
N PRO A 55 -13.62 9.69 -1.97
CA PRO A 55 -14.50 10.13 -0.89
C PRO A 55 -13.75 10.77 0.27
N TYR A 56 -12.61 10.21 0.67
CA TYR A 56 -11.77 10.75 1.74
C TYR A 56 -11.10 12.07 1.36
N ILE A 57 -10.64 12.17 0.10
CA ILE A 57 -10.06 13.42 -0.42
C ILE A 57 -11.11 14.54 -0.43
N LYS A 58 -12.34 14.23 -0.87
CA LYS A 58 -13.45 15.18 -0.85
C LYS A 58 -13.81 15.62 0.57
N GLU A 59 -13.82 14.70 1.53
CA GLU A 59 -14.09 15.01 2.93
C GLU A 59 -13.04 15.96 3.51
N LEU A 60 -11.76 15.68 3.26
CA LEU A 60 -10.65 16.55 3.67
C LEU A 60 -10.75 17.95 3.03
N ALA A 61 -11.08 18.02 1.75
CA ALA A 61 -11.22 19.28 1.04
C ALA A 61 -12.40 20.13 1.54
N GLN A 62 -13.51 19.48 1.89
CA GLN A 62 -14.74 20.16 2.32
C GLN A 62 -14.70 20.60 3.79
N LYS A 63 -14.21 19.73 4.68
CA LYS A 63 -14.24 19.96 6.14
C LYS A 63 -12.94 20.55 6.69
N GLY A 64 -11.85 20.46 5.91
CA GLY A 64 -10.50 20.76 6.38
C GLY A 64 -9.89 19.65 7.22
N VAL A 65 -8.57 19.65 7.34
CA VAL A 65 -7.81 18.58 7.98
C VAL A 65 -8.20 18.40 9.45
N GLN A 66 -8.26 19.48 10.23
CA GLN A 66 -8.50 19.40 11.67
C GLN A 66 -9.88 18.78 11.97
N SER A 67 -10.94 19.31 11.36
CA SER A 67 -12.30 18.80 11.58
C SER A 67 -12.46 17.34 11.11
N THR A 68 -11.79 16.98 9.99
CA THR A 68 -11.83 15.61 9.49
C THR A 68 -11.13 14.65 10.45
N LEU A 69 -9.98 15.00 10.99
CA LEU A 69 -9.28 14.19 12.00
C LEU A 69 -10.08 13.99 13.28
N GLU A 70 -10.90 14.96 13.68
CA GLU A 70 -11.77 14.86 14.85
C GLU A 70 -12.98 13.95 14.60
N THR A 71 -13.55 14.01 13.41
CA THR A 71 -14.83 13.35 13.09
C THR A 71 -14.68 12.01 12.37
N ASN A 72 -13.56 11.77 11.68
CA ASN A 72 -13.32 10.55 10.92
C ASN A 72 -12.18 9.72 11.51
N LYS A 73 -12.54 8.63 12.21
CA LYS A 73 -11.58 7.71 12.85
C LYS A 73 -10.63 7.07 11.84
N HIS A 74 -11.11 6.74 10.64
CA HIS A 74 -10.29 6.07 9.63
C HIS A 74 -9.19 6.97 9.09
N ILE A 75 -9.51 8.23 8.78
CA ILE A 75 -8.51 9.22 8.39
C ILE A 75 -7.53 9.50 9.54
N ARG A 76 -8.03 9.64 10.77
CA ARG A 76 -7.19 9.85 11.95
C ARG A 76 -6.20 8.70 12.18
N ASN A 77 -6.62 7.45 11.97
CA ASN A 77 -5.74 6.29 12.12
C ASN A 77 -4.62 6.25 11.06
N GLY A 78 -4.80 6.91 9.92
CA GLY A 78 -3.78 7.06 8.88
C GLY A 78 -2.85 8.26 9.07
N LEU A 79 -3.00 9.02 10.16
CA LEU A 79 -2.18 10.19 10.42
C LEU A 79 -0.77 9.78 10.86
N ASN A 80 0.22 10.02 10.02
CA ASN A 80 1.61 9.68 10.28
C ASN A 80 2.38 10.84 10.93
N ILE A 81 2.27 12.04 10.35
CA ILE A 81 3.02 13.24 10.78
C ILE A 81 2.07 14.42 10.86
N LYS A 82 2.17 15.22 11.90
CA LYS A 82 1.44 16.47 12.10
C LYS A 82 2.34 17.54 12.69
N GLY A 83 2.43 18.68 12.01
CA GLY A 83 3.23 19.82 12.51
C GLY A 83 4.72 19.50 12.70
N GLY A 84 5.26 18.57 11.94
CA GLY A 84 6.64 18.10 12.06
C GLY A 84 6.86 17.01 13.12
N GLU A 85 5.83 16.62 13.86
CA GLU A 85 5.89 15.55 14.85
C GLU A 85 5.35 14.22 14.28
N ILE A 86 6.05 13.12 14.58
CA ILE A 86 5.64 11.77 14.22
C ILE A 86 4.54 11.32 15.18
N ILE A 87 3.34 11.08 14.64
CA ILE A 87 2.16 10.70 15.41
C ILE A 87 1.95 9.18 15.43
N HIS A 88 2.22 8.51 14.28
CA HIS A 88 1.93 7.08 14.15
C HIS A 88 3.02 6.23 14.80
N PRO A 89 2.68 5.32 15.74
CA PRO A 89 3.67 4.54 16.48
C PRO A 89 4.59 3.70 15.59
N SER A 90 4.07 3.04 14.56
CA SER A 90 4.89 2.21 13.65
C SER A 90 5.88 3.03 12.82
N VAL A 91 5.54 4.27 12.48
CA VAL A 91 6.47 5.17 11.78
C VAL A 91 7.59 5.59 12.72
N LYS A 92 7.24 5.89 13.98
CA LYS A 92 8.24 6.22 15.01
C LYS A 92 9.21 5.06 15.22
N GLU A 93 8.67 3.86 15.42
CA GLU A 93 9.49 2.63 15.60
C GLU A 93 10.42 2.34 14.42
N ALA A 94 9.93 2.55 13.17
CA ALA A 94 10.74 2.33 11.98
C ALA A 94 11.93 3.29 11.88
N LEU A 95 11.74 4.55 12.28
CA LEU A 95 12.79 5.58 12.22
C LEU A 95 13.75 5.53 13.43
N GLU A 96 13.38 4.90 14.53
CA GLU A 96 14.25 4.72 15.70
C GLU A 96 15.20 3.51 15.55
N LYS A 97 14.99 2.67 14.52
CA LYS A 97 15.82 1.47 14.23
C LYS A 97 16.99 1.75 13.28
N GLU A 98 17.11 2.96 12.75
CA GLU A 98 18.25 3.44 11.97
C GLU A 98 19.26 4.17 12.87
#